data_03648b71354892e02a81e192de5fd06e
#
_entry.id   03648b71354892e02a81e192de5fd06e
#
_cell.length_a   1.000
_cell.length_b   1.000
_cell.length_c   1.000
_cell.angle_alpha   90.00
_cell.angle_beta   90.00
_cell.angle_gamma   90.00
#
_symmetry.space_group_name_H-M   'P 1'
#
loop_
_entity.id
_entity.type
_entity.pdbx_description
1 polymer ?
#
loop_
_entity_poly.entity_id
_entity_poly.type
_entity_poly.pdbx_seq_one_letter_code
_entity_poly.pdbx_strand_id
1 'polypeptide(L)'
;MKRTSSPVAYCALSAKCGTRDEEPAYNGLAHFTEHMFFKGTAAKRATAINNTLERVGGELNAYTTKEETVLHATVLREDLPKAIDLLMEIAFTSTFPQKELQKEREVIYEEITSYKDIPADCIYEHFEQLLFEGHPLQMQILGALKSSMVSSISVYLSYKS
;
A
#
# COMPACT_ATOMS: atom_id res chain seq x y z
N MET A 1 11.17 -22.38 4.76
CA MET A 1 9.74 -22.70 4.52
C MET A 1 9.30 -23.79 5.51
N LYS A 2 8.33 -23.53 6.38
CA LYS A 2 7.83 -24.53 7.32
C LYS A 2 6.76 -25.37 6.61
N ARG A 3 6.98 -26.66 6.45
CA ARG A 3 5.98 -27.59 5.89
C ARG A 3 4.88 -27.82 6.93
N THR A 4 3.64 -27.49 6.58
CA THR A 4 2.44 -27.79 7.34
C THR A 4 1.55 -28.73 6.55
N SER A 5 0.60 -29.37 7.19
CA SER A 5 -0.43 -30.20 6.50
C SER A 5 -1.54 -29.32 5.88
N SER A 6 -1.54 -28.01 6.11
CA SER A 6 -2.53 -27.10 5.54
C SER A 6 -2.45 -27.05 4.01
N PRO A 7 -3.58 -27.09 3.30
CA PRO A 7 -3.62 -26.82 1.87
C PRO A 7 -3.42 -25.34 1.53
N VAL A 8 -3.58 -24.43 2.51
CA VAL A 8 -3.45 -22.98 2.34
C VAL A 8 -2.00 -22.55 2.54
N ALA A 9 -1.53 -21.67 1.68
CA ALA A 9 -0.21 -21.04 1.74
C ALA A 9 -0.38 -19.52 1.85
N TYR A 10 0.50 -18.91 2.65
CA TYR A 10 0.62 -17.47 2.80
C TYR A 10 1.98 -17.04 2.29
N CYS A 11 2.04 -15.98 1.53
CA CYS A 11 3.29 -15.33 1.12
C CYS A 11 3.17 -13.82 1.27
N ALA A 12 4.27 -13.20 1.59
CA ALA A 12 4.36 -11.75 1.73
C ALA A 12 5.71 -11.23 1.24
N LEU A 13 5.70 -10.01 0.75
CA LEU A 13 6.87 -9.20 0.44
C LEU A 13 6.78 -7.95 1.30
N SER A 14 7.74 -7.76 2.21
CA SER A 14 7.82 -6.59 3.09
C SER A 14 8.96 -5.67 2.64
N ALA A 15 8.67 -4.39 2.53
CA ALA A 15 9.66 -3.33 2.40
C ALA A 15 9.77 -2.58 3.73
N LYS A 16 10.98 -2.47 4.26
CA LYS A 16 11.26 -1.66 5.47
C LYS A 16 11.22 -0.17 5.10
N CYS A 17 10.05 0.30 4.75
CA CYS A 17 9.76 1.68 4.40
C CYS A 17 8.29 1.93 4.73
N GLY A 18 8.04 2.80 5.68
CA GLY A 18 6.72 3.19 6.14
C GLY A 18 6.63 4.71 6.31
N THR A 19 5.57 5.17 6.96
CA THR A 19 5.35 6.62 7.06
C THR A 19 6.40 7.35 7.91
N ARG A 20 7.11 6.66 8.80
CA ARG A 20 8.23 7.25 9.56
C ARG A 20 9.43 7.65 8.69
N ASP A 21 9.54 7.05 7.51
CA ASP A 21 10.65 7.27 6.58
C ASP A 21 10.34 8.40 5.59
N GLU A 22 9.14 8.97 5.65
CA GLU A 22 8.69 10.07 4.80
C GLU A 22 9.23 11.42 5.26
N GLU A 23 9.42 12.31 4.32
CA GLU A 23 9.57 13.73 4.65
C GLU A 23 8.21 14.29 5.09
N PRO A 24 8.15 15.17 6.12
CA PRO A 24 6.88 15.73 6.61
C PRO A 24 6.04 16.43 5.54
N ALA A 25 6.67 16.91 4.47
CA ALA A 25 5.97 17.53 3.34
C ALA A 25 5.19 16.52 2.49
N TYR A 26 5.55 15.22 2.57
CA TYR A 26 5.00 14.14 1.76
C TYR A 26 4.33 13.07 2.62
N ASN A 27 3.92 13.40 3.84
CA ASN A 27 3.27 12.45 4.74
C ASN A 27 2.01 11.84 4.12
N GLY A 28 1.93 10.51 4.11
CA GLY A 28 0.91 9.68 3.45
C GLY A 28 1.34 9.10 2.09
N LEU A 29 2.59 9.35 1.65
CA LEU A 29 3.10 8.84 0.38
C LEU A 29 3.21 7.31 0.36
N ALA A 30 3.62 6.69 1.49
CA ALA A 30 3.73 5.23 1.60
C ALA A 30 2.35 4.58 1.43
N HIS A 31 1.34 5.08 2.13
CA HIS A 31 -0.04 4.62 2.00
C HIS A 31 -0.60 4.85 0.59
N PHE A 32 -0.37 6.02 0.01
CA PHE A 32 -0.76 6.29 -1.37
C PHE A 32 -0.10 5.32 -2.36
N THR A 33 1.18 4.99 -2.15
CA THR A 33 1.93 4.04 -2.99
C THR A 33 1.33 2.64 -2.90
N GLU A 34 0.89 2.23 -1.71
CA GLU A 34 0.18 0.97 -1.49
C GLU A 34 -1.06 0.87 -2.39
N HIS A 35 -1.94 1.87 -2.38
CA HIS A 35 -3.10 1.93 -3.27
C HIS A 35 -2.72 1.80 -4.75
N MET A 36 -1.63 2.44 -5.12
CA MET A 36 -1.18 2.47 -6.51
C MET A 36 -0.57 1.14 -7.00
N PHE A 37 -0.11 0.26 -6.12
CA PHE A 37 0.40 -1.06 -6.51
C PHE A 37 -0.61 -1.88 -7.31
N PHE A 38 -1.90 -1.73 -7.03
CA PHE A 38 -2.97 -2.48 -7.68
C PHE A 38 -3.52 -1.83 -8.96
N LYS A 39 -2.97 -0.69 -9.39
CA LYS A 39 -3.53 0.13 -10.49
C LYS A 39 -2.90 -0.13 -11.86
N GLY A 40 -1.87 -0.94 -11.92
CA GLY A 40 -1.24 -1.39 -13.16
C GLY A 40 0.24 -1.67 -13.04
N THR A 41 0.68 -2.65 -13.80
CA THR A 41 2.10 -2.99 -14.01
C THR A 41 2.46 -2.78 -15.48
N ALA A 42 3.72 -3.00 -15.82
CA ALA A 42 4.16 -3.00 -17.22
C ALA A 42 3.43 -4.07 -18.08
N ALA A 43 2.98 -5.17 -17.45
CA ALA A 43 2.35 -6.29 -18.13
C ALA A 43 0.83 -6.38 -17.93
N LYS A 44 0.28 -5.83 -16.85
CA LYS A 44 -1.12 -6.02 -16.46
C LYS A 44 -1.82 -4.71 -16.13
N ARG A 45 -3.09 -4.62 -16.50
CA ARG A 45 -4.01 -3.57 -16.02
C ARG A 45 -4.55 -3.94 -14.62
N ALA A 46 -5.08 -2.98 -13.88
CA ALA A 46 -5.63 -3.15 -12.53
C ALA A 46 -6.59 -4.35 -12.40
N THR A 47 -7.56 -4.49 -13.30
CA THR A 47 -8.50 -5.61 -13.30
C THR A 47 -7.83 -6.97 -13.48
N ALA A 48 -6.74 -7.03 -14.25
CA ALA A 48 -5.99 -8.28 -14.45
C ALA A 48 -5.18 -8.63 -13.20
N ILE A 49 -4.62 -7.64 -12.49
CA ILE A 49 -3.90 -7.83 -11.24
C ILE A 49 -4.85 -8.46 -10.21
N ASN A 50 -5.99 -7.81 -9.93
CA ASN A 50 -6.95 -8.26 -8.92
C ASN A 50 -7.50 -9.66 -9.26
N ASN A 51 -7.89 -9.89 -10.51
CA ASN A 51 -8.45 -11.17 -10.93
C ASN A 51 -7.41 -12.32 -10.98
N THR A 52 -6.12 -12.04 -10.88
CA THR A 52 -5.08 -13.10 -11.05
C THR A 52 -5.19 -14.18 -9.98
N LEU A 53 -5.39 -13.80 -8.72
CA LEU A 53 -5.55 -14.75 -7.61
C LEU A 53 -7.02 -15.04 -7.30
N GLU A 54 -7.93 -14.10 -7.49
CA GLU A 54 -9.36 -14.31 -7.29
C GLU A 54 -9.91 -15.49 -8.11
N ARG A 55 -9.43 -15.68 -9.35
CA ARG A 55 -9.82 -16.78 -10.22
C ARG A 55 -9.48 -18.17 -9.66
N VAL A 56 -8.56 -18.25 -8.74
CA VAL A 56 -8.16 -19.50 -8.07
C VAL A 56 -8.58 -19.50 -6.59
N GLY A 57 -9.51 -18.60 -6.20
CA GLY A 57 -9.99 -18.49 -4.82
C GLY A 57 -8.96 -17.95 -3.84
N GLY A 58 -7.93 -17.24 -4.33
CA GLY A 58 -6.91 -16.59 -3.53
C GLY A 58 -7.25 -15.13 -3.25
N GLU A 59 -6.60 -14.59 -2.23
CA GLU A 59 -6.65 -13.17 -1.86
C GLU A 59 -5.32 -12.51 -2.12
N LEU A 60 -5.36 -11.27 -2.58
CA LEU A 60 -4.24 -10.35 -2.72
C LEU A 60 -4.55 -9.08 -1.94
N ASN A 61 -3.63 -8.67 -1.08
CA ASN A 61 -3.83 -7.48 -0.25
C ASN A 61 -2.49 -6.81 0.08
N ALA A 62 -2.56 -5.61 0.65
CA ALA A 62 -1.43 -4.87 1.15
C ALA A 62 -1.82 -4.10 2.41
N TYR A 63 -0.81 -3.69 3.17
CA TYR A 63 -0.98 -2.71 4.24
C TYR A 63 0.30 -1.91 4.44
N THR A 64 0.13 -0.70 4.91
CA THR A 64 1.22 0.21 5.29
C THR A 64 1.15 0.46 6.79
N THR A 65 2.31 0.39 7.44
CA THR A 65 2.50 0.78 8.83
C THR A 65 3.43 1.99 8.91
N LYS A 66 3.78 2.39 10.11
CA LYS A 66 4.79 3.44 10.30
C LYS A 66 6.20 3.01 9.90
N GLU A 67 6.49 1.71 9.84
CA GLU A 67 7.84 1.17 9.64
C GLU A 67 7.99 0.28 8.40
N GLU A 68 6.89 -0.20 7.84
CA GLU A 68 6.94 -1.09 6.66
C GLU A 68 5.69 -0.98 5.79
N THR A 69 5.86 -1.33 4.53
CA THR A 69 4.78 -1.60 3.57
C THR A 69 4.85 -3.06 3.16
N VAL A 70 3.75 -3.77 3.25
CA VAL A 70 3.67 -5.21 3.02
C VAL A 70 2.64 -5.52 1.94
N LEU A 71 3.06 -6.25 0.92
CA LEU A 71 2.20 -6.92 -0.05
C LEU A 71 2.06 -8.38 0.36
N HIS A 72 0.86 -8.92 0.42
CA HIS A 72 0.67 -10.32 0.82
C HIS A 72 -0.43 -11.01 0.03
N ALA A 73 -0.35 -12.33 -0.02
CA ALA A 73 -1.34 -13.16 -0.67
C ALA A 73 -1.62 -14.43 0.13
N THR A 74 -2.87 -14.87 0.06
CA THR A 74 -3.36 -16.14 0.60
C THR A 74 -3.89 -16.97 -0.55
N VAL A 75 -3.36 -18.16 -0.76
CA VAL A 75 -3.71 -19.03 -1.89
C VAL A 75 -3.70 -20.49 -1.49
N LEU A 76 -4.22 -21.38 -2.33
CA LEU A 76 -3.91 -22.81 -2.22
C LEU A 76 -2.43 -23.05 -2.53
N ARG A 77 -1.86 -24.10 -1.91
CA ARG A 77 -0.42 -24.41 -2.03
C ARG A 77 0.05 -24.56 -3.48
N GLU A 78 -0.78 -25.08 -4.34
CA GLU A 78 -0.50 -25.28 -5.76
C GLU A 78 -0.35 -23.96 -6.54
N ASP A 79 -1.05 -22.90 -6.07
CA ASP A 79 -1.00 -21.56 -6.66
C ASP A 79 0.07 -20.63 -6.03
N LEU A 80 0.83 -21.12 -5.04
CA LEU A 80 1.86 -20.31 -4.37
C LEU A 80 2.90 -19.70 -5.34
N PRO A 81 3.42 -20.43 -6.35
CA PRO A 81 4.35 -19.82 -7.31
C PRO A 81 3.72 -18.63 -8.03
N LYS A 82 2.48 -18.76 -8.47
CA LYS A 82 1.72 -17.68 -9.14
C LYS A 82 1.52 -16.45 -8.24
N ALA A 83 1.27 -16.69 -6.94
CA ALA A 83 1.14 -15.58 -5.97
C ALA A 83 2.48 -14.86 -5.78
N ILE A 84 3.58 -15.59 -5.66
CA ILE A 84 4.92 -15.00 -5.53
C ILE A 84 5.26 -14.17 -6.78
N ASP A 85 5.05 -14.73 -7.97
CA ASP A 85 5.32 -14.02 -9.23
C ASP A 85 4.51 -12.72 -9.32
N LEU A 86 3.24 -12.75 -8.90
CA LEU A 86 2.39 -11.58 -8.90
C LEU A 86 2.87 -10.52 -7.89
N LEU A 87 3.24 -10.91 -6.66
CA LEU A 87 3.78 -9.97 -5.67
C LEU A 87 5.06 -9.30 -6.17
N MET A 88 5.96 -10.06 -6.79
CA MET A 88 7.19 -9.54 -7.39
C MET A 88 6.88 -8.60 -8.56
N GLU A 89 5.95 -8.97 -9.44
CA GLU A 89 5.53 -8.11 -10.54
C GLU A 89 4.99 -6.76 -10.02
N ILE A 90 4.06 -6.79 -9.06
CA ILE A 90 3.47 -5.60 -8.46
C ILE A 90 4.56 -4.73 -7.82
N ALA A 91 5.44 -5.31 -7.01
CA ALA A 91 6.45 -4.55 -6.28
C ALA A 91 7.47 -3.85 -7.20
N PHE A 92 7.86 -4.50 -8.29
CA PHE A 92 9.00 -4.04 -9.10
C PHE A 92 8.63 -3.47 -10.46
N THR A 93 7.40 -3.70 -10.96
CA THR A 93 7.01 -3.25 -12.30
C THR A 93 5.74 -2.42 -12.33
N SER A 94 5.25 -1.93 -11.18
CA SER A 94 4.13 -0.99 -11.11
C SER A 94 4.44 0.30 -11.87
N THR A 95 3.47 0.78 -12.63
CA THR A 95 3.63 1.91 -13.56
C THR A 95 3.01 3.21 -13.09
N PHE A 96 2.20 3.17 -12.03
CA PHE A 96 1.53 4.34 -11.44
C PHE A 96 0.83 5.24 -12.48
N PRO A 97 -0.17 4.75 -13.24
CA PRO A 97 -0.75 5.52 -14.32
C PRO A 97 -1.35 6.84 -13.83
N GLN A 98 -1.05 7.95 -14.50
CA GLN A 98 -1.48 9.30 -14.10
C GLN A 98 -3.00 9.41 -13.90
N LYS A 99 -3.79 8.70 -14.74
CA LYS A 99 -5.25 8.67 -14.61
C LYS A 99 -5.72 7.99 -13.34
N GLU A 100 -5.02 6.95 -12.91
CA GLU A 100 -5.34 6.23 -11.67
C GLU A 100 -4.89 7.03 -10.44
N LEU A 101 -3.76 7.74 -10.50
CA LEU A 101 -3.32 8.65 -9.43
C LEU A 101 -4.40 9.67 -9.06
N GLN A 102 -5.07 10.24 -10.06
CA GLN A 102 -6.14 11.23 -9.81
C GLN A 102 -7.37 10.61 -9.16
N LYS A 103 -7.74 9.39 -9.56
CA LYS A 103 -8.88 8.67 -8.97
C LYS A 103 -8.58 8.25 -7.53
N GLU A 104 -7.39 7.67 -7.29
CA GLU A 104 -7.02 7.22 -5.96
C GLU A 104 -6.90 8.35 -4.95
N ARG A 105 -6.54 9.55 -5.39
CA ARG A 105 -6.59 10.72 -4.53
C ARG A 105 -7.97 10.95 -3.92
N GLU A 106 -9.02 10.81 -4.72
CA GLU A 106 -10.39 10.97 -4.24
C GLU A 106 -10.79 9.83 -3.27
N VAL A 107 -10.38 8.59 -3.58
CA VAL A 107 -10.62 7.43 -2.71
C VAL A 107 -9.95 7.62 -1.34
N ILE A 108 -8.68 8.02 -1.32
CA ILE A 108 -7.95 8.28 -0.07
C ILE A 108 -8.54 9.47 0.69
N TYR A 109 -9.04 10.48 -0.02
CA TYR A 109 -9.74 11.58 0.63
C TYR A 109 -11.00 11.11 1.37
N GLU A 110 -11.79 10.25 0.75
CA GLU A 110 -12.96 9.64 1.37
C GLU A 110 -12.56 8.77 2.57
N GLU A 111 -11.48 8.00 2.45
CA GLU A 111 -10.95 7.16 3.53
C GLU A 111 -10.50 8.02 4.74
N ILE A 112 -9.72 9.07 4.53
CA ILE A 112 -9.30 9.99 5.60
C ILE A 112 -10.52 10.64 6.27
N THR A 113 -11.54 11.00 5.48
CA THR A 113 -12.75 11.59 6.01
C THR A 113 -13.52 10.60 6.88
N SER A 114 -13.70 9.37 6.37
CA SER A 114 -14.37 8.29 7.10
C SER A 114 -13.62 7.91 8.39
N TYR A 115 -12.29 7.88 8.33
CA TYR A 115 -11.45 7.58 9.50
C TYR A 115 -11.67 8.59 10.63
N LYS A 116 -11.80 9.89 10.31
CA LYS A 116 -12.06 10.94 11.29
C LYS A 116 -13.41 10.80 12.01
N ASP A 117 -14.35 10.09 11.41
CA ASP A 117 -15.66 9.81 11.99
C ASP A 117 -15.65 8.61 12.96
N ILE A 118 -14.49 7.92 13.12
CA ILE A 118 -14.31 6.80 14.04
C ILE A 118 -13.44 7.22 15.23
N PRO A 119 -14.05 7.66 16.37
CA PRO A 119 -13.28 8.18 17.50
C PRO A 119 -12.30 7.16 18.11
N ALA A 120 -12.62 5.87 18.04
CA ALA A 120 -11.78 4.80 18.56
C ALA A 120 -10.44 4.70 17.83
N ASP A 121 -10.43 4.92 16.52
CA ASP A 121 -9.21 4.87 15.71
C ASP A 121 -8.42 6.18 15.87
N CYS A 122 -9.11 7.32 15.88
CA CYS A 122 -8.51 8.63 16.07
C CYS A 122 -7.76 8.76 17.41
N ILE A 123 -8.25 8.13 18.49
CA ILE A 123 -7.62 8.25 19.82
C ILE A 123 -6.23 7.62 19.85
N TYR A 124 -6.04 6.48 19.17
CA TYR A 124 -4.72 5.84 19.07
C TYR A 124 -3.73 6.72 18.32
N GLU A 125 -4.16 7.31 17.22
CA GLU A 125 -3.34 8.20 16.41
C GLU A 125 -2.96 9.48 17.17
N HIS A 126 -3.89 10.10 17.87
CA HIS A 126 -3.61 11.26 18.73
C HIS A 126 -2.66 10.89 19.88
N PHE A 127 -2.84 9.73 20.49
CA PHE A 127 -1.94 9.25 21.54
C PHE A 127 -0.52 9.08 21.02
N GLU A 128 -0.36 8.45 19.85
CA GLU A 128 0.97 8.27 19.24
C GLU A 128 1.61 9.61 18.84
N GLN A 129 0.83 10.57 18.35
CA GLN A 129 1.33 11.92 18.05
C GLN A 129 1.88 12.62 19.30
N LEU A 130 1.21 12.48 20.43
CA LEU A 130 1.68 13.04 21.70
C LEU A 130 2.90 12.28 22.24
N LEU A 131 2.86 10.96 22.16
CA LEU A 131 3.95 10.10 22.67
C LEU A 131 5.25 10.29 21.89
N PHE A 132 5.16 10.49 20.59
CA PHE A 132 6.28 10.61 19.65
C PHE A 132 6.48 12.04 19.14
N GLU A 133 6.10 13.06 19.92
CA GLU A 133 6.24 14.45 19.51
C GLU A 133 7.67 14.78 19.07
N GLY A 134 7.83 15.32 17.87
CA GLY A 134 9.13 15.61 17.26
C GLY A 134 9.89 14.42 16.70
N HIS A 135 9.34 13.21 16.78
CA HIS A 135 9.94 12.00 16.22
C HIS A 135 9.16 11.53 14.97
N PRO A 136 9.81 10.91 13.97
CA PRO A 136 9.12 10.45 12.75
C PRO A 136 7.92 9.52 12.99
N LEU A 137 7.88 8.76 14.08
CA LEU A 137 6.74 7.90 14.44
C LEU A 137 5.46 8.68 14.79
N GLN A 138 5.52 10.01 14.95
CA GLN A 138 4.31 10.84 15.11
C GLN A 138 3.48 10.95 13.83
N MET A 139 4.07 10.67 12.66
CA MET A 139 3.38 10.83 11.38
C MET A 139 2.20 9.87 11.25
N GLN A 140 1.10 10.39 10.70
CA GLN A 140 -0.11 9.61 10.43
C GLN A 140 0.09 8.70 9.22
N ILE A 141 -0.45 7.49 9.25
CA ILE A 141 -0.35 6.52 8.14
C ILE A 141 -1.13 7.05 6.93
N LEU A 142 -2.36 7.48 7.14
CA LEU A 142 -3.18 8.07 6.08
C LEU A 142 -2.65 9.42 5.59
N GLY A 143 -1.84 10.07 6.42
CA GLY A 143 -1.25 11.37 6.11
C GLY A 143 -2.26 12.51 6.10
N ALA A 144 -1.77 13.70 5.77
CA ALA A 144 -2.60 14.89 5.51
C ALA A 144 -2.65 15.11 4.01
N LEU A 145 -3.83 14.98 3.40
CA LEU A 145 -4.03 15.29 1.98
C LEU A 145 -3.70 16.76 1.68
N LYS A 146 -2.44 16.99 1.37
CA LYS A 146 -2.03 18.24 0.73
C LYS A 146 -2.12 18.03 -0.79
N SER A 147 -2.68 18.98 -1.51
CA SER A 147 -2.76 18.98 -2.98
C SER A 147 -1.40 18.80 -3.67
N SER A 148 -0.31 18.99 -2.94
CA SER A 148 1.07 18.79 -3.37
C SER A 148 1.48 17.32 -3.53
N MET A 149 0.81 16.35 -2.86
CA MET A 149 1.22 14.93 -2.92
C MET A 149 1.15 14.34 -4.33
N VAL A 150 0.06 14.57 -5.04
CA VAL A 150 -0.09 14.04 -6.41
C VAL A 150 0.90 14.67 -7.39
N SER A 151 1.20 15.97 -7.22
CA SER A 151 2.22 16.66 -8.00
C SER A 151 3.62 16.07 -7.72
N SER A 152 3.90 15.73 -6.47
CA SER A 152 5.21 15.20 -6.06
C SER A 152 5.43 13.76 -6.50
N ILE A 153 4.39 12.93 -6.52
CA ILE A 153 4.47 11.56 -7.07
C ILE A 153 4.76 11.61 -8.57
N SER A 154 4.09 12.48 -9.32
CA SER A 154 4.36 12.63 -10.75
C SER A 154 5.78 13.15 -11.02
N VAL A 155 6.31 14.03 -10.16
CA VAL A 155 7.70 14.50 -10.22
C VAL A 155 8.66 13.36 -9.86
N TYR A 156 8.42 12.62 -8.77
CA TYR A 156 9.26 11.48 -8.37
C TYR A 156 9.34 10.39 -9.45
N LEU A 157 8.23 10.10 -10.10
CA LEU A 157 8.18 9.12 -11.21
C LEU A 157 8.89 9.63 -12.47
N SER A 158 8.87 10.95 -12.74
CA SER A 158 9.60 11.53 -13.87
C SER A 158 11.12 11.51 -13.69
N TYR A 159 11.63 11.39 -12.45
CA TYR A 159 13.06 11.19 -12.17
C TYR A 159 13.55 9.75 -12.37
N LYS A 160 12.63 8.79 -12.52
CA LYS A 160 12.96 7.36 -12.74
C LYS A 160 12.87 6.92 -14.22
N SER A 161 12.40 7.79 -15.10
CA SER A 161 12.37 7.58 -16.56
C SER A 161 13.59 8.20 -17.23
#